data_d8ae58174878c5994c9dff4cf04dc453
#
_entry.id   d8ae58174878c5994c9dff4cf04dc453
#
_cell.length_a   1.000
_cell.length_b   1.000
_cell.length_c   1.000
_cell.angle_alpha   90.00
_cell.angle_beta   90.00
_cell.angle_gamma   90.00
#
_symmetry.space_group_name_H-M   'P 1'
#
loop_
_entity.id
_entity.type
_entity.pdbx_description
1 polymer ?
#
loop_
_entity_poly.entity_id
_entity_poly.type
_entity_poly.pdbx_seq_one_letter_code
_entity_poly.pdbx_strand_id
1 'polypeptide(L)'
;MKEAIRQAKKARALEEVPIGCVIVHEGKIIARGYNRRNTDKNTLSHAELNAIRRASKKLGDWRLEGCTMYVTLEPCQMCSGALVQSRIDEVVIGCMNPKAGCAGSVMNLLQIEGFNHQVKITEGVLEEECSEMLSTFFRELREKKKAGKNPEEAGSRAPCRADTVRESGTERKVPGDLLLTESCENIKIKS
;
A
#
# COMPACT_ATOMS: atom_id res chain seq x y z
N MET A 1 6.01 16.03 -7.74
CA MET A 1 5.08 15.13 -8.48
C MET A 1 5.57 14.73 -9.88
N LYS A 2 5.96 15.61 -10.80
CA LYS A 2 6.42 15.23 -12.16
C LYS A 2 7.47 14.11 -12.21
N GLU A 3 8.41 14.07 -11.25
CA GLU A 3 9.39 12.99 -11.19
C GLU A 3 8.78 11.67 -10.69
N ALA A 4 7.79 11.70 -9.78
CA ALA A 4 7.03 10.50 -9.39
C ALA A 4 6.27 9.92 -10.59
N ILE A 5 5.68 10.76 -11.43
CA ILE A 5 5.03 10.34 -12.69
C ILE A 5 6.04 9.68 -13.65
N ARG A 6 7.28 10.21 -13.76
CA ARG A 6 8.33 9.54 -14.55
C ARG A 6 8.65 8.14 -14.02
N GLN A 7 8.66 7.96 -12.70
CA GLN A 7 8.85 6.63 -12.11
C GLN A 7 7.65 5.72 -12.39
N ALA A 8 6.42 6.23 -12.35
CA ALA A 8 5.23 5.47 -12.73
C ALA A 8 5.28 4.99 -14.20
N LYS A 9 5.77 5.83 -15.12
CA LYS A 9 5.99 5.44 -16.52
C LYS A 9 6.99 4.29 -16.67
N LYS A 10 8.00 4.18 -15.79
CA LYS A 10 8.91 3.01 -15.75
C LYS A 10 8.21 1.75 -15.31
N ALA A 11 7.32 1.82 -14.29
CA ALA A 11 6.49 0.69 -13.90
C ALA A 11 5.63 0.22 -15.09
N ARG A 12 4.96 1.15 -15.78
CA ARG A 12 4.15 0.84 -16.97
C ARG A 12 4.93 0.13 -18.06
N ALA A 13 6.17 0.53 -18.31
CA ALA A 13 7.05 -0.11 -19.30
C ALA A 13 7.38 -1.57 -18.95
N LEU A 14 7.26 -1.96 -17.69
CA LEU A 14 7.39 -3.34 -17.20
C LEU A 14 6.04 -4.06 -17.05
N GLU A 15 4.97 -3.53 -17.63
CA GLU A 15 3.60 -4.02 -17.48
C GLU A 15 3.11 -4.08 -16.02
N GLU A 16 3.72 -3.30 -15.14
CA GLU A 16 3.29 -3.11 -13.77
C GLU A 16 2.26 -1.99 -13.65
N VAL A 17 1.44 -2.03 -12.59
CA VAL A 17 0.55 -0.91 -12.28
C VAL A 17 1.38 0.37 -12.16
N PRO A 18 1.06 1.45 -12.93
CA PRO A 18 1.90 2.63 -13.06
C PRO A 18 1.85 3.52 -11.82
N ILE A 19 2.52 3.08 -10.77
CA ILE A 19 2.71 3.82 -9.53
C ILE A 19 4.17 4.16 -9.38
N GLY A 20 4.44 5.44 -9.11
CA GLY A 20 5.78 5.97 -8.92
C GLY A 20 5.86 6.86 -7.69
N CYS A 21 7.04 6.89 -7.10
CA CYS A 21 7.29 7.58 -5.86
C CYS A 21 8.68 8.21 -5.86
N VAL A 22 8.83 9.36 -5.22
CA VAL A 22 10.12 9.97 -4.90
C VAL A 22 10.11 10.49 -3.48
N ILE A 23 11.28 10.47 -2.83
CA ILE A 23 11.50 11.08 -1.52
C ILE A 23 12.47 12.25 -1.68
N VAL A 24 12.07 13.38 -1.10
CA VAL A 24 12.82 14.63 -1.10
C VAL A 24 13.27 14.93 0.32
N HIS A 25 14.53 15.32 0.47
CA HIS A 25 15.11 15.83 1.71
C HIS A 25 15.92 17.08 1.38
N GLU A 26 15.75 18.16 2.15
CA GLU A 26 16.42 19.46 1.90
C GLU A 26 16.31 19.96 0.45
N GLY A 27 15.12 19.85 -0.14
CA GLY A 27 14.84 20.27 -1.51
C GLY A 27 15.46 19.38 -2.61
N LYS A 28 16.16 18.30 -2.25
CA LYS A 28 16.81 17.38 -3.20
C LYS A 28 16.14 16.02 -3.21
N ILE A 29 15.95 15.43 -4.38
CA ILE A 29 15.47 14.06 -4.50
C ILE A 29 16.57 13.11 -4.04
N ILE A 30 16.33 12.41 -2.94
CA ILE A 30 17.26 11.43 -2.36
C ILE A 30 16.95 10.00 -2.79
N ALA A 31 15.70 9.69 -3.07
CA ALA A 31 15.29 8.34 -3.50
C ALA A 31 14.18 8.40 -4.56
N ARG A 32 14.11 7.35 -5.37
CA ARG A 32 13.08 7.10 -6.38
C ARG A 32 12.61 5.66 -6.25
N GLY A 33 11.31 5.42 -6.39
CA GLY A 33 10.70 4.10 -6.40
C GLY A 33 9.62 4.01 -7.46
N TYR A 34 9.37 2.81 -7.96
CA TYR A 34 8.24 2.50 -8.82
C TYR A 34 7.78 1.06 -8.53
N ASN A 35 6.53 0.78 -8.83
CA ASN A 35 5.93 -0.52 -8.57
C ASN A 35 6.63 -1.62 -9.38
N ARG A 36 6.94 -2.75 -8.71
CA ARG A 36 7.60 -3.92 -9.29
C ARG A 36 7.05 -5.23 -8.73
N ARG A 37 5.83 -5.21 -8.20
CA ARG A 37 5.25 -6.33 -7.48
C ARG A 37 5.29 -7.64 -8.26
N ASN A 38 4.87 -7.60 -9.53
CA ASN A 38 4.84 -8.78 -10.38
C ASN A 38 6.23 -9.14 -10.90
N THR A 39 7.03 -8.14 -11.26
CA THR A 39 8.42 -8.30 -11.75
C THR A 39 9.30 -8.97 -10.69
N ASP A 40 9.23 -8.49 -9.44
CA ASP A 40 10.03 -9.01 -8.33
C ASP A 40 9.35 -10.20 -7.64
N LYS A 41 8.11 -10.56 -8.03
CA LYS A 41 7.27 -11.58 -7.37
C LYS A 41 7.19 -11.37 -5.85
N ASN A 42 7.11 -10.10 -5.44
CA ASN A 42 7.18 -9.71 -4.05
C ASN A 42 6.13 -8.64 -3.72
N THR A 43 5.24 -8.94 -2.78
CA THR A 43 4.19 -8.02 -2.31
C THR A 43 4.77 -6.70 -1.78
N LEU A 44 5.98 -6.71 -1.22
CA LEU A 44 6.62 -5.52 -0.65
C LEU A 44 7.23 -4.60 -1.72
N SER A 45 7.29 -5.00 -2.99
CA SER A 45 7.88 -4.20 -4.07
C SER A 45 6.96 -3.10 -4.59
N HIS A 46 6.25 -2.40 -3.70
CA HIS A 46 5.52 -1.17 -4.00
C HIS A 46 6.48 0.01 -4.19
N ALA A 47 6.03 1.03 -4.92
CA ALA A 47 6.83 2.22 -5.23
C ALA A 47 7.36 2.90 -3.97
N GLU A 48 6.50 3.07 -2.98
CA GLU A 48 6.76 3.74 -1.71
C GLU A 48 7.82 2.97 -0.90
N LEU A 49 7.64 1.66 -0.73
CA LEU A 49 8.60 0.82 0.02
C LEU A 49 9.96 0.77 -0.66
N ASN A 50 9.98 0.72 -2.00
CA ASN A 50 11.21 0.80 -2.77
C ASN A 50 11.93 2.14 -2.58
N ALA A 51 11.18 3.24 -2.48
CA ALA A 51 11.74 4.57 -2.23
C ALA A 51 12.24 4.69 -0.79
N ILE A 52 11.47 4.27 0.23
CA ILE A 52 11.85 4.27 1.65
C ILE A 52 13.17 3.52 1.83
N ARG A 53 13.27 2.28 1.35
CA ARG A 53 14.50 1.47 1.46
C ARG A 53 15.73 2.16 0.88
N ARG A 54 15.57 2.85 -0.25
CA ARG A 54 16.68 3.58 -0.90
C ARG A 54 17.03 4.86 -0.15
N ALA A 55 16.04 5.57 0.37
CA ALA A 55 16.24 6.77 1.17
C ALA A 55 16.99 6.45 2.46
N SER A 56 16.54 5.44 3.20
CA SER A 56 17.18 4.98 4.43
C SER A 56 18.64 4.58 4.19
N LYS A 57 18.91 3.84 3.10
CA LYS A 57 20.29 3.51 2.73
C LYS A 57 21.14 4.75 2.41
N LYS A 58 20.53 5.76 1.77
CA LYS A 58 21.26 6.99 1.39
C LYS A 58 21.55 7.89 2.59
N LEU A 59 20.59 8.00 3.54
CA LEU A 59 20.76 8.80 4.76
C LEU A 59 21.55 8.06 5.84
N GLY A 60 21.66 6.71 5.75
CA GLY A 60 22.30 5.89 6.78
C GLY A 60 21.45 5.70 8.04
N ASP A 61 20.16 6.05 7.99
CA ASP A 61 19.21 5.94 9.09
C ASP A 61 17.87 5.35 8.57
N TRP A 62 17.18 4.64 9.43
CA TRP A 62 15.81 4.18 9.18
C TRP A 62 14.78 5.31 9.31
N ARG A 63 15.09 6.35 10.11
CA ARG A 63 14.27 7.55 10.23
C ARG A 63 14.49 8.45 9.02
N LEU A 64 13.37 8.90 8.45
CA LEU A 64 13.35 9.81 7.30
C LEU A 64 12.74 11.16 7.71
N GLU A 65 13.14 11.64 8.90
CA GLU A 65 12.77 12.96 9.42
C GLU A 65 13.23 14.05 8.46
N GLY A 66 12.47 15.12 8.30
CA GLY A 66 12.72 16.16 7.32
C GLY A 66 12.46 15.75 5.85
N CYS A 67 11.90 14.55 5.63
CA CYS A 67 11.62 14.07 4.28
C CYS A 67 10.16 14.26 3.88
N THR A 68 9.95 14.61 2.61
CA THR A 68 8.65 14.62 1.95
C THR A 68 8.60 13.54 0.88
N MET A 69 7.57 12.70 0.93
CA MET A 69 7.29 11.70 -0.11
C MET A 69 6.29 12.26 -1.13
N TYR A 70 6.57 12.10 -2.40
CA TYR A 70 5.63 12.34 -3.50
C TYR A 70 5.27 11.01 -4.13
N VAL A 71 4.00 10.67 -4.18
CA VAL A 71 3.47 9.41 -4.74
C VAL A 71 2.31 9.67 -5.67
N THR A 72 2.25 8.95 -6.81
CA THR A 72 1.23 9.18 -7.83
C THR A 72 -0.15 8.65 -7.45
N LEU A 73 -0.23 7.66 -6.55
CA LEU A 73 -1.48 7.08 -6.05
C LEU A 73 -1.44 7.05 -4.52
N GLU A 74 -2.58 7.27 -3.88
CA GLU A 74 -2.74 7.17 -2.44
C GLU A 74 -2.17 5.85 -1.89
N PRO A 75 -1.34 5.91 -0.83
CA PRO A 75 -0.72 4.73 -0.23
C PRO A 75 -1.76 3.76 0.35
N CYS A 76 -1.54 2.47 0.14
CA CYS A 76 -2.30 1.40 0.78
C CYS A 76 -1.89 1.23 2.26
N GLN A 77 -2.59 0.36 3.01
CA GLN A 77 -2.35 0.12 4.43
C GLN A 77 -0.89 -0.26 4.75
N MET A 78 -0.26 -1.09 3.92
CA MET A 78 1.14 -1.50 4.09
C MET A 78 2.09 -0.30 3.93
N CYS A 79 1.88 0.52 2.90
CA CYS A 79 2.72 1.68 2.62
C CYS A 79 2.46 2.81 3.63
N SER A 80 1.21 3.04 4.04
CA SER A 80 0.88 4.02 5.07
C SER A 80 1.51 3.66 6.41
N GLY A 81 1.46 2.39 6.80
CA GLY A 81 2.18 1.90 7.99
C GLY A 81 3.69 2.14 7.89
N ALA A 82 4.30 1.92 6.72
CA ALA A 82 5.72 2.16 6.51
C ALA A 82 6.08 3.66 6.56
N LEU A 83 5.20 4.56 6.09
CA LEU A 83 5.37 6.01 6.21
C LEU A 83 5.44 6.45 7.67
N VAL A 84 4.50 5.97 8.50
CA VAL A 84 4.48 6.25 9.94
C VAL A 84 5.73 5.70 10.61
N GLN A 85 6.09 4.44 10.34
CA GLN A 85 7.25 3.80 10.96
C GLN A 85 8.57 4.47 10.56
N SER A 86 8.72 4.90 9.32
CA SER A 86 9.93 5.59 8.84
C SER A 86 10.02 7.06 9.24
N ARG A 87 9.03 7.61 9.94
CA ARG A 87 9.03 9.01 10.41
C ARG A 87 9.10 10.05 9.28
N ILE A 88 8.45 9.78 8.14
CA ILE A 88 8.33 10.76 7.06
C ILE A 88 7.40 11.89 7.53
N ASP A 89 7.80 13.15 7.31
CA ASP A 89 7.05 14.31 7.79
C ASP A 89 5.80 14.56 6.95
N GLU A 90 5.90 14.40 5.63
CA GLU A 90 4.82 14.73 4.70
C GLU A 90 4.71 13.72 3.55
N VAL A 91 3.49 13.42 3.16
CA VAL A 91 3.17 12.73 1.90
C VAL A 91 2.34 13.64 1.00
N VAL A 92 2.80 13.79 -0.25
CA VAL A 92 2.10 14.51 -1.32
C VAL A 92 1.56 13.49 -2.31
N ILE A 93 0.24 13.43 -2.43
CA ILE A 93 -0.50 12.42 -3.19
C ILE A 93 -0.98 13.01 -4.52
N GLY A 94 -0.82 12.26 -5.60
CA GLY A 94 -1.39 12.60 -6.91
C GLY A 94 -2.90 12.36 -6.92
N CYS A 95 -3.34 11.13 -7.02
CA CYS A 95 -4.76 10.78 -7.00
C CYS A 95 -5.10 9.82 -5.86
N MET A 96 -6.35 9.88 -5.41
CA MET A 96 -6.89 9.05 -4.33
C MET A 96 -7.22 7.64 -4.80
N ASN A 97 -7.28 6.69 -3.85
CA ASN A 97 -7.58 5.29 -4.12
C ASN A 97 -8.79 4.81 -3.31
N PRO A 98 -10.01 4.95 -3.81
CA PRO A 98 -11.23 4.63 -3.07
C PRO A 98 -11.35 3.16 -2.63
N LYS A 99 -10.53 2.25 -3.20
CA LYS A 99 -10.62 0.81 -2.91
C LYS A 99 -9.64 0.32 -1.85
N ALA A 100 -8.51 0.99 -1.68
CA ALA A 100 -7.44 0.50 -0.81
C ALA A 100 -6.58 1.63 -0.22
N GLY A 101 -6.94 2.89 -0.42
CA GLY A 101 -6.22 4.04 0.09
C GLY A 101 -6.35 4.19 1.59
N CYS A 102 -5.25 4.42 2.27
CA CYS A 102 -5.20 4.54 3.73
C CYS A 102 -4.59 5.88 4.19
N ALA A 103 -4.77 6.92 3.38
CA ALA A 103 -4.45 8.30 3.71
C ALA A 103 -5.69 9.22 3.66
N GLY A 104 -6.90 8.63 3.72
CA GLY A 104 -8.16 9.36 3.74
C GLY A 104 -9.33 8.65 3.03
N SER A 105 -9.08 7.82 1.99
CA SER A 105 -10.15 7.22 1.20
C SER A 105 -10.93 6.13 1.95
N VAL A 106 -10.28 5.06 2.38
CA VAL A 106 -10.90 3.95 3.13
C VAL A 106 -10.76 4.19 4.63
N MET A 107 -9.58 4.60 5.03
CA MET A 107 -9.23 4.99 6.41
C MET A 107 -8.04 5.95 6.35
N ASN A 108 -7.72 6.59 7.47
CA ASN A 108 -6.53 7.43 7.58
C ASN A 108 -5.57 6.85 8.63
N LEU A 109 -4.62 6.03 8.20
CA LEU A 109 -3.58 5.47 9.07
C LEU A 109 -2.45 6.46 9.37
N LEU A 110 -2.35 7.55 8.61
CA LEU A 110 -1.26 8.51 8.72
C LEU A 110 -1.45 9.50 9.88
N GLN A 111 -2.69 9.64 10.39
CA GLN A 111 -3.05 10.66 11.37
C GLN A 111 -3.84 10.08 12.56
N ILE A 112 -3.58 8.82 12.93
CA ILE A 112 -4.17 8.20 14.12
C ILE A 112 -3.49 8.79 15.36
N GLU A 113 -4.27 9.44 16.25
CA GLU A 113 -3.77 10.11 17.47
C GLU A 113 -2.94 9.19 18.38
N GLY A 114 -3.31 7.90 18.45
CA GLY A 114 -2.58 6.92 19.28
C GLY A 114 -1.23 6.48 18.72
N PHE A 115 -0.87 6.88 17.50
CA PHE A 115 0.43 6.55 16.93
C PHE A 115 1.49 7.57 17.37
N ASN A 116 2.71 7.09 17.56
CA ASN A 116 3.85 7.89 17.99
C ASN A 116 4.43 8.81 16.90
N HIS A 117 3.86 8.81 15.71
CA HIS A 117 4.19 9.70 14.60
C HIS A 117 2.97 9.90 13.70
N GLN A 118 2.80 11.12 13.24
CA GLN A 118 1.76 11.48 12.29
C GLN A 118 2.39 12.10 11.06
N VAL A 119 1.83 11.80 9.89
CA VAL A 119 2.33 12.27 8.61
C VAL A 119 1.38 13.33 8.06
N LYS A 120 1.89 14.51 7.72
CA LYS A 120 1.11 15.53 7.03
C LYS A 120 0.72 15.04 5.64
N ILE A 121 -0.53 15.29 5.23
CA ILE A 121 -1.07 14.87 3.94
C ILE A 121 -1.34 16.10 3.08
N THR A 122 -0.89 16.06 1.83
CA THR A 122 -1.24 17.00 0.76
C THR A 122 -1.75 16.22 -0.43
N GLU A 123 -2.97 16.49 -0.90
CA GLU A 123 -3.67 15.71 -1.93
C GLU A 123 -3.84 16.50 -3.24
N GLY A 124 -4.16 15.81 -4.33
CA GLY A 124 -4.61 16.40 -5.59
C GLY A 124 -3.51 17.01 -6.46
N VAL A 125 -2.23 16.72 -6.20
CA VAL A 125 -1.13 17.32 -6.96
C VAL A 125 -0.91 16.60 -8.28
N LEU A 126 -1.29 17.23 -9.41
CA LEU A 126 -1.35 16.65 -10.75
C LEU A 126 -2.30 15.43 -10.80
N GLU A 127 -3.45 15.56 -10.16
CA GLU A 127 -4.41 14.48 -9.97
C GLU A 127 -4.89 13.90 -11.31
N GLU A 128 -5.26 14.76 -12.27
CA GLU A 128 -5.75 14.34 -13.59
C GLU A 128 -4.72 13.47 -14.31
N GLU A 129 -3.45 13.91 -14.36
CA GLU A 129 -2.37 13.14 -15.03
C GLU A 129 -2.13 11.79 -14.35
N CYS A 130 -2.16 11.75 -13.02
CA CYS A 130 -2.00 10.51 -12.24
C CYS A 130 -3.18 9.55 -12.46
N SER A 131 -4.40 10.04 -12.37
CA SER A 131 -5.64 9.28 -12.53
C SER A 131 -5.80 8.74 -13.95
N GLU A 132 -5.54 9.56 -14.98
CA GLU A 132 -5.62 9.15 -16.37
C GLU A 132 -4.64 8.02 -16.71
N MET A 133 -3.42 8.10 -16.19
CA MET A 133 -2.40 7.06 -16.41
C MET A 133 -2.85 5.70 -15.85
N LEU A 134 -3.46 5.68 -14.67
CA LEU A 134 -4.02 4.46 -14.04
C LEU A 134 -5.25 3.95 -14.79
N SER A 135 -6.18 4.83 -15.13
CA SER A 135 -7.41 4.49 -15.85
C SER A 135 -7.11 3.87 -17.19
N THR A 136 -6.17 4.44 -17.93
CA THR A 136 -5.71 3.93 -19.22
C THR A 136 -5.08 2.54 -19.08
N PHE A 137 -4.18 2.36 -18.10
CA PHE A 137 -3.55 1.06 -17.85
C PHE A 137 -4.58 -0.03 -17.55
N PHE A 138 -5.55 0.23 -16.68
CA PHE A 138 -6.57 -0.76 -16.34
C PHE A 138 -7.57 -1.00 -17.47
N ARG A 139 -7.82 -0.02 -18.33
CA ARG A 139 -8.62 -0.21 -19.55
C ARG A 139 -7.92 -1.17 -20.50
N GLU A 140 -6.67 -0.91 -20.86
CA GLU A 140 -5.85 -1.76 -21.72
C GLU A 140 -5.71 -3.19 -21.17
N LEU A 141 -5.54 -3.33 -19.84
CA LEU A 141 -5.45 -4.64 -19.20
C LEU A 141 -6.76 -5.43 -19.33
N ARG A 142 -7.93 -4.77 -19.24
CA ARG A 142 -9.23 -5.42 -19.46
C ARG A 142 -9.41 -5.83 -20.92
N GLU A 143 -8.98 -5.02 -21.86
CA GLU A 143 -9.03 -5.31 -23.31
C GLU A 143 -8.14 -6.52 -23.65
N LYS A 144 -6.90 -6.54 -23.17
CA LYS A 144 -5.99 -7.70 -23.33
C LYS A 144 -6.60 -8.99 -22.76
N LYS A 145 -7.25 -8.93 -21.58
CA LYS A 145 -7.92 -10.09 -20.99
C LYS A 145 -9.15 -10.55 -21.78
N LYS A 146 -9.87 -9.65 -22.41
CA LYS A 146 -11.01 -10.01 -23.27
C LYS A 146 -10.53 -10.66 -24.58
N ALA A 147 -9.48 -10.12 -25.20
CA ALA A 147 -8.89 -10.65 -26.42
C ALA A 147 -8.23 -12.04 -26.23
N GLY A 148 -7.68 -12.31 -25.05
CA GLY A 148 -7.05 -13.61 -24.72
C GLY A 148 -8.03 -14.69 -24.23
N LYS A 149 -9.32 -14.41 -24.11
CA LYS A 149 -10.33 -15.44 -23.83
C LYS A 149 -10.81 -16.05 -25.16
N ASN A 150 -10.33 -17.26 -25.47
CA ASN A 150 -10.93 -18.08 -26.52
C ASN A 150 -12.42 -18.30 -26.21
N PRO A 151 -13.33 -18.22 -27.23
CA PRO A 151 -14.76 -18.43 -27.03
C PRO A 151 -15.12 -19.81 -26.47
N GLU A 152 -14.26 -20.80 -26.59
CA GLU A 152 -14.50 -22.18 -26.17
C GLU A 152 -14.37 -22.43 -24.66
N GLU A 153 -13.72 -21.53 -23.89
CA GLU A 153 -13.60 -21.70 -22.42
C GLU A 153 -14.75 -21.03 -21.62
N ALA A 154 -15.69 -20.39 -22.28
CA ALA A 154 -16.83 -19.72 -21.63
C ALA A 154 -17.92 -20.69 -21.11
N GLY A 155 -17.82 -22.00 -21.42
CA GLY A 155 -18.84 -23.00 -21.14
C GLY A 155 -18.67 -23.83 -19.85
N SER A 156 -17.58 -23.74 -19.13
CA SER A 156 -17.29 -24.68 -18.02
C SER A 156 -17.03 -24.04 -16.65
N ARG A 157 -17.78 -23.02 -16.27
CA ARG A 157 -17.90 -22.68 -14.85
C ARG A 157 -19.15 -23.34 -14.30
N ALA A 158 -18.98 -24.53 -13.71
CA ALA A 158 -19.99 -25.08 -12.84
C ALA A 158 -20.32 -24.04 -11.73
N PRO A 159 -21.62 -23.85 -11.39
CA PRO A 159 -21.96 -22.97 -10.30
C PRO A 159 -21.35 -23.50 -9.01
N CYS A 160 -20.65 -22.64 -8.27
CA CYS A 160 -20.30 -22.94 -6.88
C CYS A 160 -21.58 -23.39 -6.16
N ARG A 161 -21.62 -24.64 -5.75
CA ARG A 161 -22.67 -25.13 -4.84
C ARG A 161 -22.53 -24.31 -3.55
N ALA A 162 -23.56 -23.56 -3.25
CA ALA A 162 -23.78 -23.06 -1.91
C ALA A 162 -23.96 -24.30 -1.02
N ASP A 163 -22.94 -24.66 -0.28
CA ASP A 163 -23.03 -25.66 0.76
C ASP A 163 -23.99 -25.12 1.83
N THR A 164 -25.17 -25.68 1.84
CA THR A 164 -26.13 -25.53 2.93
C THR A 164 -25.45 -26.03 4.19
N VAL A 165 -25.15 -25.10 5.09
CA VAL A 165 -24.77 -25.39 6.46
C VAL A 165 -25.96 -26.14 7.09
N ARG A 166 -25.83 -27.46 7.22
CA ARG A 166 -26.71 -28.23 8.08
C ARG A 166 -26.31 -27.94 9.52
N GLU A 167 -27.17 -27.25 10.23
CA GLU A 167 -27.14 -27.19 11.68
C GLU A 167 -27.32 -28.62 12.24
N SER A 168 -26.22 -29.25 12.64
CA SER A 168 -26.27 -30.36 13.56
C SER A 168 -25.87 -29.85 14.94
N GLY A 169 -26.91 -29.65 15.77
CA GLY A 169 -26.72 -29.35 17.18
C GLY A 169 -25.97 -30.48 17.89
N THR A 170 -24.77 -30.16 18.35
CA THR A 170 -24.11 -30.84 19.45
C THR A 170 -23.48 -29.79 20.33
N GLU A 171 -24.17 -29.51 21.44
CA GLU A 171 -23.62 -28.76 22.58
C GLU A 171 -22.36 -29.43 23.05
N ARG A 172 -21.20 -28.79 22.80
CA ARG A 172 -19.95 -29.14 23.48
C ARG A 172 -19.90 -28.31 24.77
N LYS A 173 -20.12 -28.97 25.92
CA LYS A 173 -19.78 -28.44 27.23
C LYS A 173 -18.32 -28.00 27.26
N VAL A 174 -18.12 -26.73 27.55
CA VAL A 174 -16.81 -26.18 27.91
C VAL A 174 -16.58 -26.51 29.37
N PRO A 175 -15.48 -27.17 29.75
CA PRO A 175 -15.11 -27.30 31.15
C PRO A 175 -14.65 -25.95 31.69
N GLY A 176 -15.10 -25.66 32.89
CA GLY A 176 -14.96 -24.37 33.54
C GLY A 176 -13.55 -23.96 33.91
N ASP A 177 -13.48 -22.68 34.24
CA ASP A 177 -12.55 -21.99 35.12
C ASP A 177 -11.05 -22.17 34.87
N LEU A 178 -10.50 -21.22 34.09
CA LEU A 178 -9.11 -20.81 34.34
C LEU A 178 -9.12 -19.34 34.77
N LEU A 179 -9.00 -19.14 36.08
CA LEU A 179 -8.76 -17.86 36.75
C LEU A 179 -7.47 -17.25 36.16
N LEU A 180 -7.65 -16.14 35.43
CA LEU A 180 -6.52 -15.24 35.14
C LEU A 180 -6.27 -14.39 36.39
N THR A 181 -5.39 -14.84 37.24
CA THR A 181 -4.73 -14.03 38.26
C THR A 181 -3.26 -13.91 37.92
N GLU A 182 -2.86 -12.66 37.85
CA GLU A 182 -1.54 -12.12 38.20
C GLU A 182 -0.39 -12.15 37.20
N SER A 183 0.09 -10.93 37.04
CA SER A 183 1.45 -10.40 36.92
C SER A 183 2.05 -10.33 35.51
N CYS A 184 1.70 -9.22 34.82
CA CYS A 184 2.66 -8.56 33.93
C CYS A 184 3.37 -7.43 34.71
N GLU A 185 4.28 -7.76 35.61
CA GLU A 185 5.28 -6.85 36.10
C GLU A 185 6.66 -7.28 35.57
N ASN A 186 7.41 -6.29 35.09
CA ASN A 186 8.83 -6.31 34.77
C ASN A 186 9.24 -6.80 33.34
N ILE A 187 9.00 -5.95 32.36
CA ILE A 187 9.98 -5.81 31.28
C ILE A 187 10.62 -4.43 31.43
N LYS A 188 11.73 -4.37 32.15
CA LYS A 188 12.64 -3.21 32.15
C LYS A 188 13.40 -3.24 30.80
N ILE A 189 13.03 -2.36 29.89
CA ILE A 189 13.87 -2.03 28.74
C ILE A 189 14.93 -1.06 29.27
N LYS A 190 16.17 -1.53 29.30
CA LYS A 190 17.33 -0.65 29.55
C LYS A 190 17.52 0.22 28.30
N SER A 191 17.52 1.53 28.52
CA SER A 191 17.91 2.60 27.61
C SER A 191 19.37 2.46 27.14
#